data_e622fa776d9292f4ac7951a652a7a7d6
#
_entry.id   e622fa776d9292f4ac7951a652a7a7d6
#
_cell.length_a   1.000
_cell.length_b   1.000
_cell.length_c   1.000
_cell.angle_alpha   90.00
_cell.angle_beta   90.00
_cell.angle_gamma   90.00
#
_symmetry.space_group_name_H-M   'P 1'
#
loop_
_entity.id
_entity.type
_entity.pdbx_description
1 polymer ?
#
loop_
_entity_poly.entity_id
_entity_poly.type
_entity_poly.pdbx_seq_one_letter_code
_entity_poly.pdbx_strand_id
1 'polypeptide(L)'
;MSLSPAQKKFLRSLGHSLKPIVTVGSAGVTPAVTAELDGSLAHHELVKIKVRSGERSSRREIIESLCEATGSELVQQIGHMALLYRPDPESPSIRLPPR
;
A
#
# COMPACT_ATOMS: atom_id res chain seq x y z
N MET A 1 0.51 5.62 -12.79
CA MET A 1 1.58 6.32 -12.05
C MET A 1 2.72 5.37 -11.79
N SER A 2 3.94 5.83 -11.92
CA SER A 2 5.12 4.99 -11.66
C SER A 2 6.11 5.76 -10.80
N LEU A 3 6.42 5.20 -9.63
CA LEU A 3 7.35 5.82 -8.69
C LEU A 3 8.80 5.53 -9.10
N SER A 4 9.65 6.56 -9.04
CA SER A 4 11.08 6.39 -9.27
C SER A 4 11.74 5.75 -8.05
N PRO A 5 12.96 5.20 -8.18
CA PRO A 5 13.68 4.67 -7.02
C PRO A 5 13.86 5.70 -5.90
N ALA A 6 14.12 6.96 -6.24
CA ALA A 6 14.27 8.01 -5.25
C ALA A 6 12.96 8.28 -4.50
N GLN A 7 11.85 8.28 -5.23
CA GLN A 7 10.53 8.48 -4.63
C GLN A 7 10.15 7.31 -3.73
N LYS A 8 10.44 6.08 -4.15
CA LYS A 8 10.19 4.90 -3.31
C LYS A 8 11.03 4.95 -2.04
N LYS A 9 12.29 5.36 -2.14
CA LYS A 9 13.15 5.49 -0.98
C LYS A 9 12.59 6.50 0.02
N PHE A 10 12.11 7.64 -0.48
CA PHE A 10 11.48 8.66 0.36
C PHE A 10 10.24 8.11 1.07
N LEU A 11 9.38 7.42 0.33
CA LEU A 11 8.17 6.84 0.90
C LEU A 11 8.47 5.74 1.90
N ARG A 12 9.51 4.93 1.65
CA ARG A 12 9.94 3.91 2.63
C ARG A 12 10.36 4.55 3.95
N SER A 13 11.06 5.69 3.89
CA SER A 13 11.47 6.36 5.12
C SER A 13 10.29 6.88 5.91
N LEU A 14 9.26 7.40 5.23
CA LEU A 14 8.02 7.81 5.89
C LEU A 14 7.28 6.60 6.47
N GLY A 15 7.25 5.51 5.72
CA GLY A 15 6.53 4.30 6.12
C GLY A 15 7.16 3.54 7.27
N HIS A 16 8.44 3.79 7.55
CA HIS A 16 9.16 3.05 8.58
C HIS A 16 8.50 3.14 9.96
N SER A 17 7.95 4.30 10.29
CA SER A 17 7.30 4.53 11.58
C SER A 17 5.80 4.21 11.57
N LEU A 18 5.23 3.89 10.39
CA LEU A 18 3.81 3.58 10.31
C LEU A 18 3.51 2.19 10.83
N LYS A 19 2.32 2.05 11.42
CA LYS A 19 1.79 0.75 11.82
C LYS A 19 0.78 0.29 10.75
N PRO A 20 0.60 -1.02 10.58
CA PRO A 20 -0.41 -1.50 9.65
C PRO A 20 -1.80 -1.13 10.16
N ILE A 21 -2.60 -0.55 9.26
CA ILE A 21 -3.97 -0.15 9.60
C ILE A 21 -5.02 -0.98 8.86
N VAL A 22 -4.60 -1.78 7.89
CA VAL A 22 -5.47 -2.74 7.22
C VAL A 22 -4.82 -4.11 7.34
N THR A 23 -5.61 -5.11 7.75
CA THR A 23 -5.12 -6.48 7.85
C THR A 23 -5.91 -7.34 6.88
N VAL A 24 -5.19 -8.09 6.04
CA VAL A 24 -5.79 -9.05 5.11
C VAL A 24 -5.67 -10.43 5.72
N GLY A 25 -6.80 -11.04 6.01
CA GLY A 25 -6.85 -12.35 6.64
C GLY A 25 -6.81 -13.49 5.62
N SER A 26 -7.17 -14.69 6.08
CA SER A 26 -7.14 -15.89 5.25
C SER A 26 -8.10 -15.87 4.08
N ALA A 27 -9.15 -15.04 4.15
CA ALA A 27 -10.09 -14.88 3.03
C ALA A 27 -9.48 -14.13 1.84
N GLY A 28 -8.32 -13.49 2.03
CA GLY A 28 -7.64 -12.76 0.98
C GLY A 28 -8.35 -11.48 0.59
N VAL A 29 -8.39 -11.20 -0.71
CA VAL A 29 -9.01 -9.99 -1.22
C VAL A 29 -10.53 -10.15 -1.20
N THR A 30 -11.20 -9.34 -0.39
CA THR A 30 -12.65 -9.30 -0.30
C THR A 30 -13.14 -7.88 -0.60
N PRO A 31 -14.43 -7.71 -0.94
CA PRO A 31 -14.97 -6.36 -1.12
C PRO A 31 -14.79 -5.49 0.12
N ALA A 32 -14.93 -6.06 1.31
CA ALA A 32 -14.77 -5.32 2.56
C ALA A 32 -13.33 -4.83 2.75
N VAL A 33 -12.35 -5.70 2.50
CA VAL A 33 -10.92 -5.33 2.60
C VAL A 33 -10.57 -4.27 1.56
N THR A 34 -11.05 -4.44 0.34
CA THR A 34 -10.79 -3.48 -0.73
C THR A 34 -11.36 -2.10 -0.39
N ALA A 35 -12.58 -2.06 0.13
CA ALA A 35 -13.22 -0.80 0.52
C ALA A 35 -12.48 -0.14 1.69
N GLU A 36 -12.06 -0.93 2.66
CA GLU A 36 -11.30 -0.42 3.81
C GLU A 36 -9.97 0.18 3.36
N LEU A 37 -9.25 -0.51 2.49
CA LEU A 37 -7.98 -0.02 1.97
C LEU A 37 -8.19 1.25 1.14
N ASP A 38 -9.21 1.27 0.30
CA ASP A 38 -9.51 2.43 -0.54
C ASP A 38 -9.78 3.68 0.32
N GLY A 39 -10.57 3.53 1.36
CA GLY A 39 -10.84 4.62 2.30
C GLY A 39 -9.60 5.08 3.05
N SER A 40 -8.75 4.13 3.45
CA SER A 40 -7.51 4.46 4.14
C SER A 40 -6.54 5.21 3.22
N LEU A 41 -6.44 4.79 1.96
CA LEU A 41 -5.59 5.48 0.99
C LEU A 41 -6.09 6.89 0.68
N ALA A 42 -7.42 7.07 0.61
CA ALA A 42 -8.01 8.39 0.40
C ALA A 42 -7.68 9.33 1.55
N HIS A 43 -7.58 8.81 2.76
CA HIS A 43 -7.32 9.60 3.96
C HIS A 43 -5.83 9.85 4.21
N HIS A 44 -5.00 8.84 3.96
CA HIS A 44 -3.59 8.88 4.35
C HIS A 44 -2.58 8.93 3.20
N GLU A 45 -2.98 8.59 2.00
CA GLU A 45 -2.11 8.45 0.81
C GLU A 45 -1.08 7.33 0.93
N LEU A 46 -0.39 7.21 2.06
CA LEU A 46 0.60 6.17 2.32
C LEU A 46 0.06 5.28 3.42
N VAL A 47 -0.10 4.00 3.13
CA VAL A 47 -0.73 3.04 4.04
C VAL A 47 0.11 1.78 4.14
N LYS A 48 0.30 1.32 5.38
CA LYS A 48 0.93 0.02 5.63
C LYS A 48 -0.16 -1.00 5.89
N ILE A 49 -0.06 -2.14 5.22
CA ILE A 49 -1.00 -3.25 5.41
C ILE A 49 -0.25 -4.49 5.88
N LYS A 50 -0.98 -5.38 6.54
CA LYS A 50 -0.46 -6.68 6.95
C LYS A 50 -1.24 -7.77 6.24
N VAL A 51 -0.54 -8.67 5.54
CA VAL A 51 -1.16 -9.80 4.86
C VAL A 51 -0.79 -11.06 5.63
N ARG A 52 -1.78 -11.66 6.30
CA ARG A 52 -1.54 -12.73 7.25
C ARG A 52 -1.43 -14.12 6.63
N SER A 53 -1.94 -14.28 5.42
CA SER A 53 -2.04 -15.61 4.85
C SER A 53 -0.88 -15.96 3.94
N GLY A 54 -0.59 -17.26 3.88
CA GLY A 54 0.08 -17.88 2.77
C GLY A 54 1.57 -17.69 2.69
N GLU A 55 2.08 -18.22 1.60
CA GLU A 55 3.47 -18.09 1.23
C GLU A 55 3.75 -16.71 0.65
N ARG A 56 5.02 -16.39 0.51
CA ARG A 56 5.46 -15.11 -0.02
C ARG A 56 4.85 -14.79 -1.38
N SER A 57 4.80 -15.77 -2.27
CA SER A 57 4.22 -15.59 -3.60
C SER A 57 2.72 -15.31 -3.54
N SER A 58 2.00 -15.99 -2.65
CA SER A 58 0.56 -15.76 -2.45
C SER A 58 0.31 -14.37 -1.90
N ARG A 59 1.13 -13.93 -0.95
CA ARG A 59 1.01 -12.59 -0.40
C ARG A 59 1.25 -11.53 -1.47
N ARG A 60 2.22 -11.78 -2.36
CA ARG A 60 2.51 -10.86 -3.46
C ARG A 60 1.32 -10.73 -4.40
N GLU A 61 0.67 -11.84 -4.73
CA GLU A 61 -0.51 -11.82 -5.59
C GLU A 61 -1.66 -11.04 -4.96
N ILE A 62 -1.88 -11.23 -3.65
CA ILE A 62 -2.90 -10.49 -2.91
C ILE A 62 -2.61 -8.99 -2.96
N ILE A 63 -1.37 -8.61 -2.70
CA ILE A 63 -0.96 -7.21 -2.71
C ILE A 63 -1.15 -6.60 -4.09
N GLU A 64 -0.75 -7.31 -5.15
CA GLU A 64 -0.91 -6.81 -6.52
C GLU A 64 -2.38 -6.64 -6.89
N SER A 65 -3.24 -7.57 -6.47
CA SER A 65 -4.68 -7.45 -6.69
C SER A 65 -5.25 -6.23 -5.97
N LEU A 66 -4.80 -5.97 -4.74
CA LEU A 66 -5.26 -4.81 -3.99
C LEU A 66 -4.78 -3.50 -4.62
N CYS A 67 -3.55 -3.47 -5.10
CA CYS A 67 -3.03 -2.29 -5.81
C CYS A 67 -3.84 -2.01 -7.06
N GLU A 68 -4.14 -3.04 -7.83
CA GLU A 68 -4.94 -2.89 -9.04
C GLU A 68 -6.35 -2.40 -8.73
N ALA A 69 -6.98 -2.99 -7.72
CA ALA A 69 -8.35 -2.64 -7.34
C ALA A 69 -8.48 -1.21 -6.80
N THR A 70 -7.44 -0.69 -6.17
CA THR A 70 -7.48 0.64 -5.53
C THR A 70 -6.73 1.72 -6.30
N GLY A 71 -6.03 1.34 -7.37
CA GLY A 71 -5.21 2.30 -8.11
C GLY A 71 -4.00 2.77 -7.33
N SER A 72 -3.51 1.95 -6.41
CA SER A 72 -2.32 2.27 -5.62
C SER A 72 -1.09 1.57 -6.16
N GLU A 73 0.08 1.99 -5.69
CA GLU A 73 1.34 1.41 -6.10
C GLU A 73 2.06 0.80 -4.89
N LEU A 74 2.64 -0.38 -5.11
CA LEU A 74 3.44 -1.04 -4.08
C LEU A 74 4.78 -0.32 -3.95
N VAL A 75 5.07 0.16 -2.74
CA VAL A 75 6.33 0.83 -2.44
C VAL A 75 7.36 -0.16 -1.91
N GLN A 76 6.93 -1.05 -1.01
CA GLN A 76 7.82 -2.01 -0.38
C GLN A 76 7.01 -3.17 0.18
N GLN A 77 7.59 -4.37 0.10
CA GLN A 77 7.03 -5.55 0.75
C GLN A 77 8.14 -6.21 1.57
N ILE A 78 7.90 -6.37 2.86
CA ILE A 78 8.82 -7.06 3.77
C ILE A 78 8.01 -8.04 4.60
N GLY A 79 8.28 -9.35 4.42
CA GLY A 79 7.56 -10.37 5.17
C GLY A 79 6.06 -10.27 4.93
N HIS A 80 5.30 -10.09 6.00
CA HIS A 80 3.84 -9.95 5.95
C HIS A 80 3.37 -8.53 5.74
N MET A 81 4.29 -7.56 5.70
CA MET A 81 3.93 -6.15 5.60
C MET A 81 4.12 -5.64 4.19
N ALA A 82 3.24 -4.73 3.77
CA ALA A 82 3.38 -4.03 2.51
C ALA A 82 3.05 -2.56 2.71
N LEU A 83 3.78 -1.71 1.99
CA LEU A 83 3.58 -0.27 2.01
C LEU A 83 3.02 0.14 0.66
N LEU A 84 1.83 0.74 0.66
CA LEU A 84 1.11 1.12 -0.54
C LEU A 84 0.92 2.63 -0.58
N TYR A 85 0.97 3.19 -1.78
CA TYR A 85 0.87 4.64 -1.97
C TYR A 85 -0.10 5.00 -3.09
N ARG A 86 -0.94 6.00 -2.83
CA ARG A 86 -1.83 6.58 -3.83
C ARG A 86 -1.98 8.07 -3.50
N PRO A 87 -1.51 8.98 -4.36
CA PRO A 87 -1.65 10.41 -4.07
C PRO A 87 -3.10 10.85 -4.20
N ASP A 88 -3.48 11.85 -3.44
CA ASP A 88 -4.76 12.52 -3.63
C ASP A 88 -4.69 13.25 -4.98
N PRO A 89 -5.61 12.99 -5.92
CA PRO A 89 -5.51 13.57 -7.25
C PRO A 89 -5.70 15.09 -7.28
N GLU A 90 -6.38 15.65 -6.29
CA GLU A 90 -6.65 17.07 -6.26
C GLU A 90 -5.70 17.85 -5.36
N SER A 91 -5.32 17.26 -4.21
CA SER A 91 -4.50 17.97 -3.23
C SER A 91 -3.58 17.00 -2.50
N PRO A 92 -2.46 16.58 -3.13
CA PRO A 92 -1.55 15.66 -2.48
C PRO A 92 -0.96 16.25 -1.19
N SER A 93 -1.01 15.47 -0.12
CA SER A 93 -0.44 15.87 1.17
C SER A 93 1.03 15.54 1.26
N ILE A 94 1.44 14.41 0.66
CA ILE A 94 2.83 14.00 0.67
C ILE A 94 3.51 14.62 -0.55
N ARG A 95 4.59 15.36 -0.30
CA ARG A 95 5.37 15.98 -1.37
C ARG A 95 6.53 15.06 -1.74
N LEU A 96 6.40 14.39 -2.87
CA LEU A 96 7.44 13.52 -3.35
C LEU A 96 8.64 14.30 -3.85
N PRO A 97 9.87 13.78 -3.66
CA PRO A 97 11.03 14.39 -4.30
C PRO A 97 10.94 14.23 -5.83
N PRO A 98 11.73 14.99 -6.59
CA PRO A 98 11.78 14.81 -8.04
C PRO A 98 12.17 13.39 -8.41
N ARG A 99 11.70 12.97 -9.58
CA ARG A 99 11.97 11.62 -10.07
C ARG A 99 13.44 11.36 -10.32
#